data_cb5090e64dce5605f4c76ac6af770d06
#
_entry.id   cb5090e64dce5605f4c76ac6af770d06
#
_cell.length_a   1.000
_cell.length_b   1.000
_cell.length_c   1.000
_cell.angle_alpha   90.00
_cell.angle_beta   90.00
_cell.angle_gamma   90.00
#
_symmetry.space_group_name_H-M   'P 1'
#
loop_
_entity.id
_entity.type
_entity.pdbx_description
1 polymer ?
#
loop_
_entity_poly.entity_id
_entity_poly.type
_entity_poly.pdbx_seq_one_letter_code
_entity_poly.pdbx_strand_id
1 'polypeptide(L)'
;IVEDVAGVTRDRIYSKAEWLNYSFFMIDTGGIELEDTPFQKQIRAQAELAIDEADVIIFLTNGRDGVTSDDEEVAKLLYKTDKPVVLAVNKIDNFDMNHMIYDFYSLGFGDPFPISGSHGLGIGDLLDEVCKNFKVLEEDEEDEKIRFSLIGRPNVGKSSLINTILGKERVIAS
;
A
#
# COMPACT_ATOMS: atom_id res chain seq x y z
N ILE A 1 -10.58 -18.15 12.45
CA ILE A 1 -11.83 -17.57 12.98
C ILE A 1 -11.61 -16.08 12.88
N VAL A 2 -12.14 -15.49 11.81
CA VAL A 2 -12.13 -14.03 11.61
C VAL A 2 -13.24 -13.51 12.51
N GLU A 3 -12.90 -12.83 13.60
CA GLU A 3 -13.88 -12.02 14.32
C GLU A 3 -14.34 -10.91 13.39
N ASP A 4 -15.64 -10.86 13.11
CA ASP A 4 -16.27 -9.74 12.42
C ASP A 4 -16.01 -8.46 13.22
N VAL A 5 -15.08 -7.63 12.72
CA VAL A 5 -14.95 -6.25 13.22
C VAL A 5 -16.20 -5.53 12.73
N ALA A 6 -17.11 -5.28 13.64
CA ALA A 6 -18.40 -4.63 13.38
C ALA A 6 -18.16 -3.26 12.70
N GLY A 7 -18.63 -3.11 11.46
CA GLY A 7 -18.68 -1.83 10.75
C GLY A 7 -17.89 -1.73 9.46
N VAL A 8 -17.03 -2.69 9.12
CA VAL A 8 -16.30 -2.70 7.85
C VAL A 8 -17.00 -3.63 6.87
N THR A 9 -17.70 -3.07 5.89
CA THR A 9 -18.21 -3.86 4.78
C THR A 9 -17.05 -4.34 3.92
N ARG A 10 -16.85 -5.65 3.82
CA ARG A 10 -15.78 -6.33 3.07
C ARG A 10 -15.61 -5.80 1.64
N ASP A 11 -16.68 -5.31 1.03
CA ASP A 11 -16.73 -4.82 -0.35
C ASP A 11 -16.04 -3.45 -0.58
N ARG A 12 -15.69 -2.71 0.48
CA ARG A 12 -14.99 -1.41 0.38
C ARG A 12 -13.47 -1.52 0.40
N ILE A 13 -12.94 -2.62 0.88
CA ILE A 13 -11.50 -2.82 1.11
C ILE A 13 -10.84 -3.40 -0.13
N TYR A 14 -11.55 -4.23 -0.91
CA TYR A 14 -10.99 -4.94 -2.06
C TYR A 14 -11.38 -4.28 -3.38
N SER A 15 -10.39 -4.00 -4.21
CA SER A 15 -10.57 -3.50 -5.57
C SER A 15 -9.78 -4.34 -6.56
N LYS A 16 -10.45 -4.87 -7.60
CA LYS A 16 -9.77 -5.61 -8.66
C LYS A 16 -9.06 -4.64 -9.59
N ALA A 17 -7.80 -4.91 -9.89
CA ALA A 17 -6.99 -4.18 -10.85
C ALA A 17 -6.24 -5.13 -11.77
N GLU A 18 -5.74 -4.58 -12.88
CA GLU A 18 -4.95 -5.30 -13.87
C GLU A 18 -3.74 -4.44 -14.24
N TRP A 19 -2.58 -5.07 -14.34
CA TRP A 19 -1.35 -4.46 -14.80
C TRP A 19 -0.57 -5.47 -15.65
N LEU A 20 -0.26 -5.10 -16.90
CA LEU A 20 0.32 -6.01 -17.88
C LEU A 20 -0.52 -7.30 -18.00
N ASN A 21 0.06 -8.44 -17.71
CA ASN A 21 -0.61 -9.75 -17.75
C ASN A 21 -1.09 -10.24 -16.38
N TYR A 22 -1.01 -9.37 -15.34
CA TYR A 22 -1.40 -9.72 -13.98
C TYR A 22 -2.78 -9.16 -13.65
N SER A 23 -3.62 -9.98 -13.03
CA SER A 23 -4.88 -9.59 -12.41
C SER A 23 -4.75 -9.82 -10.90
N PHE A 24 -5.07 -8.81 -10.10
CA PHE A 24 -4.86 -8.85 -8.66
C PHE A 24 -5.93 -8.04 -7.91
N PHE A 25 -6.01 -8.25 -6.60
CA PHE A 25 -6.83 -7.43 -5.71
C PHE A 25 -5.96 -6.47 -4.91
N MET A 26 -6.37 -5.21 -4.90
CA MET A 26 -5.81 -4.20 -4.00
C MET A 26 -6.64 -4.16 -2.73
N ILE A 27 -5.96 -4.15 -1.57
CA ILE A 27 -6.56 -4.01 -0.26
C ILE A 27 -6.26 -2.61 0.25
N ASP A 28 -7.28 -1.75 0.36
CA ASP A 28 -7.14 -0.42 0.95
C ASP A 28 -7.30 -0.49 2.47
N THR A 29 -6.20 -0.52 3.18
CA THR A 29 -6.22 -0.51 4.64
C THR A 29 -6.66 0.82 5.23
N GLY A 30 -6.65 1.91 4.44
CA GLY A 30 -7.11 3.24 4.87
C GLY A 30 -8.61 3.32 5.14
N GLY A 31 -9.40 2.39 4.57
CA GLY A 31 -10.83 2.27 4.85
C GLY A 31 -11.16 1.67 6.24
N ILE A 32 -10.16 1.23 7.00
CA ILE A 32 -10.31 0.74 8.36
C ILE A 32 -10.23 1.93 9.32
N GLU A 33 -11.30 2.72 9.38
CA GLU A 33 -11.45 3.73 10.42
C GLU A 33 -12.12 3.07 11.63
N LEU A 34 -11.35 2.91 12.71
CA LEU A 34 -11.88 2.57 14.01
C LEU A 34 -12.25 3.90 14.68
N GLU A 35 -13.55 4.24 14.68
CA GLU A 35 -14.04 5.44 15.36
C GLU A 35 -13.53 5.49 16.80
N ASP A 36 -13.10 6.68 17.25
CA ASP A 36 -12.60 6.95 18.61
C ASP A 36 -11.37 6.13 19.07
N THR A 37 -10.60 5.59 18.15
CA THR A 37 -9.42 4.78 18.50
C THR A 37 -8.13 5.58 18.34
N PRO A 38 -7.15 5.48 19.28
CA PRO A 38 -5.86 6.13 19.13
C PRO A 38 -5.18 5.72 17.82
N PHE A 39 -4.54 6.69 17.17
CA PHE A 39 -3.86 6.53 15.88
C PHE A 39 -2.95 5.28 15.79
N GLN A 40 -2.16 5.00 16.83
CA GLN A 40 -1.29 3.82 16.89
C GLN A 40 -2.05 2.49 16.80
N LYS A 41 -3.28 2.42 17.33
CA LYS A 41 -4.12 1.22 17.21
C LYS A 41 -4.66 1.05 15.79
N GLN A 42 -4.98 2.16 15.12
CA GLN A 42 -5.43 2.13 13.71
C GLN A 42 -4.31 1.65 12.79
N ILE A 43 -3.09 2.20 12.94
CA ILE A 43 -1.92 1.76 12.16
C ILE A 43 -1.66 0.27 12.38
N ARG A 44 -1.73 -0.18 13.64
CA ARG A 44 -1.50 -1.57 13.95
C ARG A 44 -2.54 -2.50 13.32
N ALA A 45 -3.82 -2.15 13.39
CA ALA A 45 -4.88 -2.92 12.76
C ALA A 45 -4.72 -2.99 11.22
N GLN A 46 -4.34 -1.87 10.60
CA GLN A 46 -4.04 -1.82 9.16
C GLN A 46 -2.86 -2.73 8.80
N ALA A 47 -1.78 -2.70 9.61
CA ALA A 47 -0.61 -3.52 9.38
C ALA A 47 -0.92 -5.01 9.55
N GLU A 48 -1.64 -5.38 10.59
CA GLU A 48 -2.05 -6.76 10.85
C GLU A 48 -2.90 -7.30 9.70
N LEU A 49 -3.89 -6.54 9.22
CA LEU A 49 -4.69 -6.94 8.06
C LEU A 49 -3.84 -7.10 6.79
N ALA A 50 -2.95 -6.14 6.51
CA ALA A 50 -2.07 -6.20 5.34
C ALA A 50 -1.15 -7.42 5.40
N ILE A 51 -0.60 -7.71 6.58
CA ILE A 51 0.28 -8.85 6.80
C ILE A 51 -0.47 -10.17 6.63
N ASP A 52 -1.70 -10.26 7.11
CA ASP A 52 -2.47 -11.52 7.07
C ASP A 52 -2.99 -11.81 5.65
N GLU A 53 -3.49 -10.81 4.94
CA GLU A 53 -4.26 -11.04 3.71
C GLU A 53 -3.49 -10.78 2.41
N ALA A 54 -2.43 -9.95 2.41
CA ALA A 54 -1.72 -9.61 1.19
C ALA A 54 -0.59 -10.58 0.88
N ASP A 55 -0.33 -10.81 -0.41
CA ASP A 55 0.85 -11.52 -0.91
C ASP A 55 2.05 -10.58 -1.04
N VAL A 56 1.79 -9.30 -1.35
CA VAL A 56 2.77 -8.22 -1.42
C VAL A 56 2.21 -6.99 -0.73
N ILE A 57 3.04 -6.26 -0.01
CA ILE A 57 2.66 -5.06 0.73
C ILE A 57 3.32 -3.83 0.09
N ILE A 58 2.54 -2.81 -0.23
CA ILE A 58 3.06 -1.50 -0.59
C ILE A 58 3.06 -0.63 0.68
N PHE A 59 4.25 -0.27 1.13
CA PHE A 59 4.41 0.70 2.22
C PHE A 59 4.48 2.11 1.63
N LEU A 60 3.42 2.89 1.84
CA LEU A 60 3.26 4.22 1.27
C LEU A 60 3.60 5.31 2.29
N THR A 61 4.56 6.17 1.92
CA THR A 61 5.03 7.31 2.71
C THR A 61 4.82 8.63 1.98
N ASN A 62 5.04 9.76 2.65
CA ASN A 62 4.91 11.09 2.06
C ASN A 62 6.28 11.77 1.93
N GLY A 63 6.74 11.96 0.69
CA GLY A 63 8.05 12.54 0.42
C GLY A 63 8.21 13.98 0.89
N ARG A 64 7.12 14.76 0.96
CA ARG A 64 7.19 16.17 1.39
C ARG A 64 7.43 16.32 2.89
N ASP A 65 6.99 15.34 3.69
CA ASP A 65 7.14 15.38 5.16
C ASP A 65 8.46 14.76 5.63
N GLY A 66 9.17 14.04 4.73
CA GLY A 66 10.30 13.21 5.11
C GLY A 66 9.86 11.99 5.93
N VAL A 67 10.84 11.28 6.49
CA VAL A 67 10.57 10.13 7.39
C VAL A 67 10.04 10.65 8.72
N THR A 68 8.90 10.12 9.14
CA THR A 68 8.26 10.47 10.41
C THR A 68 8.33 9.32 11.41
N SER A 69 8.09 9.62 12.70
CA SER A 69 7.99 8.60 13.74
C SER A 69 6.91 7.56 13.46
N ASP A 70 5.82 7.98 12.82
CA ASP A 70 4.73 7.09 12.44
C ASP A 70 5.16 6.12 11.33
N ASP A 71 5.95 6.60 10.36
CA ASP A 71 6.52 5.74 9.32
C ASP A 71 7.49 4.70 9.93
N GLU A 72 8.29 5.11 10.93
CA GLU A 72 9.16 4.19 11.67
C GLU A 72 8.36 3.14 12.47
N GLU A 73 7.22 3.51 13.05
CA GLU A 73 6.35 2.54 13.73
C GLU A 73 5.73 1.53 12.77
N VAL A 74 5.26 1.98 11.60
CA VAL A 74 4.79 1.09 10.54
C VAL A 74 5.92 0.16 10.09
N ALA A 75 7.12 0.70 9.87
CA ALA A 75 8.29 -0.09 9.48
C ALA A 75 8.59 -1.21 10.49
N LYS A 76 8.56 -0.91 11.79
CA LYS A 76 8.78 -1.91 12.85
C LYS A 76 7.75 -3.05 12.83
N LEU A 77 6.50 -2.76 12.45
CA LEU A 77 5.48 -3.79 12.28
C LEU A 77 5.76 -4.65 11.04
N LEU A 78 6.12 -4.01 9.92
CA LEU A 78 6.40 -4.68 8.66
C LEU A 78 7.68 -5.52 8.69
N TYR A 79 8.67 -5.21 9.53
CA TYR A 79 9.86 -6.07 9.72
C TYR A 79 9.54 -7.46 10.29
N LYS A 80 8.35 -7.66 10.84
CA LYS A 80 7.93 -8.94 11.42
C LYS A 80 7.32 -9.90 10.41
N THR A 81 7.08 -9.45 9.19
CA THR A 81 6.53 -10.30 8.13
C THR A 81 7.61 -10.80 7.20
N ASP A 82 7.42 -12.01 6.67
CA ASP A 82 8.25 -12.58 5.59
C ASP A 82 7.72 -12.19 4.19
N LYS A 83 6.64 -11.42 4.12
CA LYS A 83 6.06 -10.99 2.85
C LYS A 83 6.88 -9.87 2.22
N PRO A 84 6.98 -9.83 0.88
CA PRO A 84 7.63 -8.73 0.18
C PRO A 84 6.98 -7.40 0.52
N VAL A 85 7.80 -6.40 0.87
CA VAL A 85 7.37 -5.02 1.12
C VAL A 85 8.06 -4.13 0.11
N VAL A 86 7.27 -3.39 -0.67
CA VAL A 86 7.76 -2.39 -1.63
C VAL A 86 7.51 -1.00 -1.06
N LEU A 87 8.58 -0.22 -0.85
CA LEU A 87 8.49 1.13 -0.29
C LEU A 87 8.20 2.14 -1.39
N ALA A 88 7.09 2.86 -1.29
CA ALA A 88 6.71 3.92 -2.20
C ALA A 88 6.68 5.27 -1.49
N VAL A 89 7.33 6.27 -2.06
CA VAL A 89 7.39 7.65 -1.56
C VAL A 89 6.51 8.52 -2.43
N ASN A 90 5.33 8.86 -1.93
CA ASN A 90 4.31 9.63 -2.64
C ASN A 90 4.53 11.14 -2.54
N LYS A 91 3.83 11.89 -3.38
CA LYS A 91 3.88 13.35 -3.51
C LYS A 91 5.22 13.86 -4.07
N ILE A 92 5.91 13.05 -4.85
CA ILE A 92 7.06 13.43 -5.68
C ILE A 92 6.51 13.87 -7.04
N ASP A 93 6.11 15.12 -7.15
CA ASP A 93 5.29 15.61 -8.26
C ASP A 93 6.13 16.05 -9.48
N ASN A 94 7.45 16.08 -9.35
CA ASN A 94 8.38 16.37 -10.44
C ASN A 94 9.77 15.76 -10.18
N PHE A 95 10.61 15.72 -11.21
CA PHE A 95 11.95 15.13 -11.15
C PHE A 95 12.90 15.83 -10.16
N ASP A 96 12.73 17.15 -9.95
CA ASP A 96 13.58 17.91 -9.03
C ASP A 96 13.39 17.45 -7.57
N MET A 97 12.24 16.84 -7.27
CA MET A 97 11.93 16.31 -5.94
C MET A 97 12.50 14.91 -5.69
N ASN A 98 13.08 14.24 -6.68
CA ASN A 98 13.58 12.87 -6.52
C ASN A 98 14.64 12.73 -5.40
N HIS A 99 15.36 13.80 -5.06
CA HIS A 99 16.31 13.77 -3.96
C HIS A 99 15.65 13.53 -2.59
N MET A 100 14.33 13.79 -2.45
CA MET A 100 13.59 13.59 -1.20
C MET A 100 13.45 12.12 -0.80
N ILE A 101 13.67 11.17 -1.75
CA ILE A 101 13.56 9.75 -1.43
C ILE A 101 14.75 9.22 -0.61
N TYR A 102 15.87 9.91 -0.58
CA TYR A 102 17.10 9.38 0.02
C TYR A 102 16.97 9.11 1.52
N ASP A 103 16.22 9.92 2.25
CA ASP A 103 15.99 9.72 3.68
C ASP A 103 15.23 8.42 3.96
N PHE A 104 14.41 7.97 3.01
CA PHE A 104 13.57 6.78 3.15
C PHE A 104 14.32 5.47 3.06
N TYR A 105 15.57 5.45 2.58
CA TYR A 105 16.45 4.29 2.70
C TYR A 105 16.67 3.86 4.15
N SER A 106 16.56 4.80 5.10
CA SER A 106 16.66 4.51 6.53
C SER A 106 15.57 3.55 7.03
N LEU A 107 14.45 3.45 6.31
CA LEU A 107 13.38 2.52 6.62
C LEU A 107 13.69 1.05 6.23
N GLY A 108 14.78 0.77 5.51
CA GLY A 108 15.33 -0.57 5.32
C GLY A 108 14.55 -1.52 4.42
N PHE A 109 13.69 -1.02 3.53
CA PHE A 109 12.91 -1.84 2.57
C PHE A 109 13.46 -1.79 1.13
N GLY A 110 14.76 -1.62 0.97
CA GLY A 110 15.41 -1.50 -0.34
C GLY A 110 15.23 -0.13 -0.98
N ASP A 111 15.19 -0.11 -2.32
CA ASP A 111 15.08 1.14 -3.08
C ASP A 111 13.67 1.74 -2.97
N PRO A 112 13.53 2.98 -2.46
CA PRO A 112 12.24 3.66 -2.42
C PRO A 112 11.80 4.08 -3.83
N PHE A 113 10.53 3.83 -4.18
CA PHE A 113 9.94 4.24 -5.46
C PHE A 113 9.32 5.64 -5.37
N PRO A 114 9.87 6.66 -6.05
CA PRO A 114 9.25 7.98 -6.10
C PRO A 114 8.00 7.94 -6.95
N ILE A 115 6.88 8.35 -6.39
CA ILE A 115 5.60 8.38 -7.11
C ILE A 115 4.84 9.68 -6.86
N SER A 116 3.92 10.00 -7.76
CA SER A 116 2.85 10.96 -7.52
C SER A 116 1.51 10.33 -7.85
N GLY A 117 0.76 9.93 -6.83
CA GLY A 117 -0.56 9.31 -6.99
C GLY A 117 -1.56 10.25 -7.66
N SER A 118 -1.46 11.56 -7.43
CA SER A 118 -2.34 12.56 -8.05
C SER A 118 -2.01 12.86 -9.52
N HIS A 119 -0.75 12.68 -9.94
CA HIS A 119 -0.29 12.96 -11.31
C HIS A 119 0.01 11.69 -12.11
N GLY A 120 -0.11 10.52 -11.51
CA GLY A 120 0.17 9.24 -12.17
C GLY A 120 1.66 8.99 -12.46
N LEU A 121 2.59 9.76 -11.84
CA LEU A 121 4.03 9.63 -12.06
C LEU A 121 4.59 8.45 -11.25
N GLY A 122 5.49 7.67 -11.87
CA GLY A 122 6.21 6.57 -11.22
C GLY A 122 5.36 5.33 -10.89
N ILE A 123 4.07 5.34 -11.20
CA ILE A 123 3.14 4.24 -10.88
C ILE A 123 3.51 2.97 -11.65
N GLY A 124 3.93 3.11 -12.91
CA GLY A 124 4.35 1.97 -13.73
C GLY A 124 5.53 1.23 -13.12
N ASP A 125 6.57 1.93 -12.73
CA ASP A 125 7.77 1.35 -12.12
C ASP A 125 7.44 0.68 -10.78
N LEU A 126 6.57 1.30 -9.97
CA LEU A 126 6.08 0.71 -8.72
C LEU A 126 5.33 -0.59 -8.98
N LEU A 127 4.39 -0.60 -9.93
CA LEU A 127 3.59 -1.80 -10.24
C LEU A 127 4.45 -2.91 -10.85
N ASP A 128 5.42 -2.57 -11.69
CA ASP A 128 6.38 -3.55 -12.22
C ASP A 128 7.15 -4.23 -11.09
N GLU A 129 7.60 -3.48 -10.08
CA GLU A 129 8.28 -4.05 -8.92
C GLU A 129 7.35 -4.91 -8.06
N VAL A 130 6.13 -4.46 -7.82
CA VAL A 130 5.12 -5.25 -7.11
C VAL A 130 4.85 -6.57 -7.82
N CYS A 131 4.68 -6.54 -9.15
CA CYS A 131 4.39 -7.73 -9.95
C CYS A 131 5.56 -8.73 -9.99
N LYS A 132 6.80 -8.29 -9.91
CA LYS A 132 7.97 -9.20 -9.79
C LYS A 132 7.91 -10.08 -8.53
N ASN A 133 7.24 -9.60 -7.50
CA ASN A 133 7.09 -10.31 -6.23
C ASN A 133 5.87 -11.23 -6.19
N PHE A 134 5.04 -11.25 -7.24
CA PHE A 134 3.94 -12.20 -7.32
C PHE A 134 4.51 -13.60 -7.53
N LYS A 135 4.06 -14.54 -6.74
CA LYS A 135 4.30 -15.96 -7.04
C LYS A 135 3.53 -16.28 -8.31
N VAL A 136 4.23 -16.82 -9.30
CA VAL A 136 3.58 -17.36 -10.49
C VAL A 136 2.77 -18.56 -10.02
N LEU A 137 1.46 -18.41 -9.98
CA LEU A 137 0.55 -19.53 -9.76
C LEU A 137 0.61 -20.40 -11.01
N GLU A 138 0.86 -21.68 -10.88
CA GLU A 138 0.73 -22.64 -11.97
C GLU A 138 -0.73 -22.64 -12.44
N GLU A 139 -0.98 -22.78 -13.73
CA GLU A 139 -2.25 -22.51 -14.43
C GLU A 139 -3.50 -23.28 -13.94
N ASP A 140 -3.39 -24.10 -12.91
CA ASP A 140 -4.44 -25.02 -12.44
C ASP A 140 -5.21 -24.57 -11.17
N GLU A 141 -4.94 -23.39 -10.61
CA GLU A 141 -5.66 -22.90 -9.44
C GLU A 141 -6.51 -21.66 -9.78
N GLU A 142 -7.70 -21.90 -10.32
CA GLU A 142 -8.70 -20.87 -10.70
C GLU A 142 -9.17 -19.97 -9.53
N ASP A 143 -8.78 -20.23 -8.28
CA ASP A 143 -9.29 -19.53 -7.09
C ASP A 143 -8.23 -18.74 -6.28
N GLU A 144 -6.95 -18.86 -6.53
CA GLU A 144 -5.93 -18.07 -5.84
C GLU A 144 -5.66 -16.73 -6.54
N LYS A 145 -6.36 -15.72 -6.07
CA LYS A 145 -6.23 -14.35 -6.56
C LYS A 145 -5.10 -13.66 -5.82
N ILE A 146 -4.12 -13.14 -6.55
CA ILE A 146 -3.02 -12.36 -6.00
C ILE A 146 -3.59 -11.11 -5.32
N ARG A 147 -3.11 -10.82 -4.12
CA ARG A 147 -3.54 -9.67 -3.31
C ARG A 147 -2.35 -8.83 -2.94
N PHE A 148 -2.45 -7.52 -3.12
CA PHE A 148 -1.52 -6.62 -2.50
C PHE A 148 -2.24 -5.57 -1.63
N SER A 149 -1.60 -5.17 -0.57
CA SER A 149 -2.14 -4.22 0.38
C SER A 149 -1.34 -2.93 0.39
N LEU A 150 -2.05 -1.81 0.55
CA LEU A 150 -1.44 -0.52 0.78
C LEU A 150 -1.51 -0.18 2.28
N ILE A 151 -0.35 0.07 2.86
CA ILE A 151 -0.24 0.51 4.25
C ILE A 151 0.52 1.84 4.31
N GLY A 152 0.15 2.67 5.23
CA GLY A 152 0.79 3.96 5.48
C GLY A 152 -0.08 4.82 6.39
N ARG A 153 0.52 5.83 7.01
CA ARG A 153 -0.20 6.78 7.85
C ARG A 153 -1.31 7.53 7.09
N PRO A 154 -2.26 8.17 7.78
CA PRO A 154 -3.28 9.00 7.13
C PRO A 154 -2.68 10.08 6.23
N ASN A 155 -3.40 10.47 5.20
CA ASN A 155 -3.07 11.54 4.26
C ASN A 155 -1.76 11.37 3.45
N VAL A 156 -1.16 10.18 3.41
CA VAL A 156 -0.04 9.88 2.49
C VAL A 156 -0.51 9.68 1.05
N GLY A 157 -1.82 9.50 0.82
CA GLY A 157 -2.43 9.40 -0.51
C GLY A 157 -2.74 7.96 -0.94
N LYS A 158 -3.07 7.06 -0.01
CA LYS A 158 -3.48 5.68 -0.33
C LYS A 158 -4.65 5.65 -1.30
N SER A 159 -5.74 6.34 -0.98
CA SER A 159 -6.94 6.40 -1.84
C SER A 159 -6.65 7.05 -3.20
N SER A 160 -5.81 8.08 -3.24
CA SER A 160 -5.39 8.71 -4.51
C SER A 160 -4.60 7.74 -5.38
N LEU A 161 -3.70 6.95 -4.79
CA LEU A 161 -2.94 5.94 -5.51
C LEU A 161 -3.85 4.85 -6.07
N ILE A 162 -4.78 4.34 -5.26
CA ILE A 162 -5.76 3.33 -5.68
C ILE A 162 -6.60 3.85 -6.84
N ASN A 163 -7.13 5.07 -6.73
CA ASN A 163 -7.94 5.68 -7.78
C ASN A 163 -7.17 5.82 -9.09
N THR A 164 -5.89 6.19 -9.01
CA THR A 164 -5.02 6.29 -10.19
C THR A 164 -4.78 4.92 -10.83
N ILE A 165 -4.49 3.90 -10.04
CA ILE A 165 -4.28 2.52 -10.54
C ILE A 165 -5.57 1.97 -11.19
N LEU A 166 -6.72 2.21 -10.57
CA LEU A 166 -8.01 1.75 -11.11
C LEU A 166 -8.49 2.55 -12.32
N GLY A 167 -7.88 3.71 -12.60
CA GLY A 167 -8.33 4.63 -13.64
C GLY A 167 -9.75 5.17 -13.43
N LYS A 168 -10.26 5.12 -12.20
CA LYS A 168 -11.60 5.58 -11.81
C LYS A 168 -11.58 6.09 -10.37
N GLU A 169 -12.35 7.13 -10.07
CA GLU A 169 -12.65 7.55 -8.71
C GLU A 169 -13.58 6.52 -8.04
N ARG A 170 -13.03 5.42 -7.53
CA ARG A 170 -13.79 4.40 -6.81
C ARG A 170 -13.63 4.47 -5.31
N VAL A 171 -12.61 5.16 -4.83
CA VAL A 171 -12.31 5.31 -3.40
C VAL A 171 -12.37 6.80 -3.05
N ILE A 172 -13.12 7.12 -2.01
CA ILE A 172 -13.20 8.51 -1.51
C ILE A 172 -11.86 8.84 -0.88
N ALA A 173 -11.17 9.84 -1.43
CA ALA A 173 -9.95 10.36 -0.82
C ALA A 173 -10.33 11.07 0.49
N SER A 174 -9.83 10.55 1.60
CA SER A 174 -9.95 11.17 2.93
C SER A 174 -8.71 11.98 3.26
#